data_aec6782adb845b6ff4d4f181cdacd783
#
_entry.id   aec6782adb845b6ff4d4f181cdacd783
#
_cell.length_a   1.000
_cell.length_b   1.000
_cell.length_c   1.000
_cell.angle_alpha   90.00
_cell.angle_beta   90.00
_cell.angle_gamma   90.00
#
_symmetry.space_group_name_H-M   'P 1'
#
loop_
_entity.id
_entity.type
_entity.pdbx_description
1 polymer ?
#
loop_
_entity_poly.entity_id
_entity_poly.type
_entity_poly.pdbx_seq_one_letter_code
_entity_poly.pdbx_strand_id
1 'polypeptide(L)'
;MIAMPCNEVLLALTERGRGQHPIDRALTILEAFTGRDRLALAKLSLAQRDALLIAARTMMFGPQLSCALPCSACGEPIELVISFDEPVPFDERGDATVVYKGRTYAIRAPDSFDAAAILTCADVRVARTALALRCIGADVADDTLVDAIDAALGQACAFATIDCRVACPACGAGIDAPLCVESVLWTELDWHAERLIDDIVVLAARFGWGEAEVLALPESRREHYVRAAG
;
A
#
# COMPACT_ATOMS: atom_id res chain seq x y z
N MET A 1 6.61 -15.68 -3.22
CA MET A 1 5.25 -16.29 -3.16
C MET A 1 4.51 -15.58 -2.05
N ILE A 2 3.26 -15.23 -2.24
CA ILE A 2 2.39 -14.64 -1.20
C ILE A 2 1.50 -15.75 -0.64
N ALA A 3 1.28 -15.76 0.67
CA ALA A 3 0.42 -16.70 1.36
C ALA A 3 -0.49 -15.96 2.35
N MET A 4 -1.71 -16.45 2.52
CA MET A 4 -2.64 -15.91 3.50
C MET A 4 -2.13 -16.18 4.92
N PRO A 5 -1.89 -15.15 5.76
CA PRO A 5 -1.57 -15.34 7.16
C PRO A 5 -2.77 -15.94 7.93
N CYS A 6 -2.51 -16.68 9.01
CA CYS A 6 -3.59 -17.08 9.91
C CYS A 6 -4.09 -15.88 10.74
N ASN A 7 -5.30 -16.01 11.34
CA ASN A 7 -5.93 -14.94 12.09
C ASN A 7 -5.06 -14.42 13.25
N GLU A 8 -4.33 -15.29 13.94
CA GLU A 8 -3.40 -14.91 15.01
C GLU A 8 -2.28 -13.98 14.48
N VAL A 9 -1.70 -14.31 13.31
CA VAL A 9 -0.68 -13.48 12.67
C VAL A 9 -1.27 -12.15 12.21
N LEU A 10 -2.52 -12.12 11.75
CA LEU A 10 -3.21 -10.88 11.35
C LEU A 10 -3.44 -9.95 12.55
N LEU A 11 -3.86 -10.48 13.71
CA LEU A 11 -3.98 -9.67 14.92
C LEU A 11 -2.63 -9.12 15.37
N ALA A 12 -1.61 -9.97 15.48
CA ALA A 12 -0.26 -9.52 15.86
C ALA A 12 0.32 -8.49 14.88
N LEU A 13 0.04 -8.62 13.57
CA LEU A 13 0.42 -7.65 12.55
C LEU A 13 -0.23 -6.29 12.79
N THR A 14 -1.54 -6.24 13.04
CA THR A 14 -2.25 -4.98 13.24
C THR A 14 -1.85 -4.33 14.56
N GLU A 15 -1.67 -5.08 15.64
CA GLU A 15 -1.14 -4.56 16.90
C GLU A 15 0.24 -3.91 16.71
N ARG A 16 1.15 -4.59 16.01
CA ARG A 16 2.49 -4.07 15.73
C ARG A 16 2.47 -2.82 14.83
N GLY A 17 1.55 -2.77 13.88
CA GLY A 17 1.50 -1.73 12.85
C GLY A 17 0.81 -0.44 13.29
N ARG A 18 -0.04 -0.43 14.31
CA ARG A 18 -0.85 0.73 14.73
C ARG A 18 -0.01 1.98 15.03
N GLY A 19 1.19 1.86 15.57
CA GLY A 19 2.08 2.98 15.86
C GLY A 19 3.15 3.25 14.80
N GLN A 20 3.18 2.51 13.69
CA GLN A 20 4.22 2.62 12.69
C GLN A 20 3.93 3.69 11.63
N HIS A 21 5.00 4.24 11.05
CA HIS A 21 4.90 5.06 9.85
C HIS A 21 4.40 4.19 8.65
N PRO A 22 3.64 4.74 7.67
CA PRO A 22 3.13 3.99 6.51
C PRO A 22 4.18 3.15 5.78
N ILE A 23 5.41 3.65 5.61
CA ILE A 23 6.51 2.89 4.99
C ILE A 23 6.83 1.62 5.80
N ASP A 24 6.93 1.74 7.13
CA ASP A 24 7.21 0.60 8.01
C ASP A 24 6.04 -0.38 8.07
N ARG A 25 4.83 0.14 8.01
CA ARG A 25 3.58 -0.60 8.01
C ARG A 25 3.47 -1.47 6.75
N ALA A 26 3.79 -0.90 5.56
CA ALA A 26 3.88 -1.65 4.31
C ALA A 26 4.84 -2.86 4.43
N LEU A 27 6.02 -2.65 5.02
CA LEU A 27 6.99 -3.74 5.22
C LEU A 27 6.48 -4.78 6.22
N THR A 28 5.81 -4.34 7.30
CA THR A 28 5.22 -5.24 8.30
C THR A 28 4.13 -6.13 7.69
N ILE A 29 3.29 -5.57 6.84
CA ILE A 29 2.29 -6.34 6.07
C ILE A 29 2.99 -7.37 5.18
N LEU A 30 3.97 -6.95 4.40
CA LEU A 30 4.65 -7.83 3.46
C LEU A 30 5.47 -8.93 4.14
N GLU A 31 6.07 -8.68 5.31
CA GLU A 31 6.70 -9.74 6.12
C GLU A 31 5.70 -10.85 6.44
N ALA A 32 4.49 -10.49 6.89
CA ALA A 32 3.46 -11.46 7.25
C ALA A 32 2.94 -12.26 6.05
N PHE A 33 2.76 -11.61 4.89
CA PHE A 33 2.20 -12.26 3.70
C PHE A 33 3.23 -13.02 2.85
N THR A 34 4.52 -12.69 2.96
CA THR A 34 5.56 -13.28 2.10
C THR A 34 6.56 -14.16 2.84
N GLY A 35 6.66 -14.03 4.16
CA GLY A 35 7.70 -14.64 4.98
C GLY A 35 9.13 -14.18 4.63
N ARG A 36 9.27 -13.09 3.85
CA ARG A 36 10.57 -12.55 3.43
C ARG A 36 11.14 -11.63 4.51
N ASP A 37 12.45 -11.57 4.55
CA ASP A 37 13.17 -10.63 5.42
C ASP A 37 12.84 -9.17 5.09
N ARG A 38 12.66 -8.36 6.14
CA ARG A 38 12.32 -6.94 6.07
C ARG A 38 13.32 -6.13 5.24
N LEU A 39 14.62 -6.40 5.39
CA LEU A 39 15.65 -5.70 4.64
C LEU A 39 15.56 -6.01 3.14
N ALA A 40 15.27 -7.26 2.79
CA ALA A 40 15.05 -7.66 1.41
C ALA A 40 13.80 -6.99 0.81
N LEU A 41 12.72 -6.87 1.59
CA LEU A 41 11.50 -6.17 1.19
C LEU A 41 11.74 -4.66 1.04
N ALA A 42 12.49 -4.03 1.93
CA ALA A 42 12.80 -2.61 1.89
C ALA A 42 13.64 -2.19 0.66
N LYS A 43 14.41 -3.14 0.08
CA LYS A 43 15.22 -2.96 -1.14
C LYS A 43 14.45 -3.18 -2.45
N LEU A 44 13.22 -3.67 -2.38
CA LEU A 44 12.36 -3.69 -3.56
C LEU A 44 12.08 -2.26 -4.02
N SER A 45 11.93 -2.05 -5.32
CA SER A 45 11.44 -0.77 -5.78
C SER A 45 10.03 -0.51 -5.21
N LEU A 46 9.64 0.75 -5.06
CA LEU A 46 8.28 1.09 -4.60
C LEU A 46 7.22 0.43 -5.48
N ALA A 47 7.46 0.34 -6.79
CA ALA A 47 6.58 -0.35 -7.72
C ALA A 47 6.43 -1.85 -7.38
N GLN A 48 7.54 -2.55 -7.14
CA GLN A 48 7.53 -3.96 -6.74
C GLN A 48 6.88 -4.16 -5.38
N ARG A 49 7.16 -3.27 -4.42
CA ARG A 49 6.53 -3.29 -3.09
C ARG A 49 5.02 -3.16 -3.21
N ASP A 50 4.55 -2.19 -3.97
CA ASP A 50 3.12 -1.89 -4.10
C ASP A 50 2.39 -2.97 -4.92
N ALA A 51 3.05 -3.58 -5.91
CA ALA A 51 2.54 -4.78 -6.58
C ALA A 51 2.29 -5.95 -5.60
N LEU A 52 3.21 -6.18 -4.65
CA LEU A 52 3.01 -7.18 -3.60
C LEU A 52 1.88 -6.81 -2.64
N LEU A 53 1.72 -5.53 -2.28
CA LEU A 53 0.61 -5.06 -1.44
C LEU A 53 -0.74 -5.25 -2.15
N ILE A 54 -0.82 -4.94 -3.44
CA ILE A 54 -2.03 -5.19 -4.26
C ILE A 54 -2.35 -6.68 -4.28
N ALA A 55 -1.35 -7.54 -4.50
CA ALA A 55 -1.55 -8.97 -4.52
C ALA A 55 -1.99 -9.52 -3.15
N ALA A 56 -1.43 -9.02 -2.04
CA ALA A 56 -1.85 -9.36 -0.68
C ALA A 56 -3.30 -8.93 -0.41
N ARG A 57 -3.66 -7.71 -0.81
CA ARG A 57 -5.02 -7.18 -0.71
C ARG A 57 -6.02 -8.01 -1.51
N THR A 58 -5.69 -8.31 -2.77
CA THR A 58 -6.54 -9.12 -3.65
C THR A 58 -6.75 -10.53 -3.11
N MET A 59 -5.72 -11.12 -2.52
CA MET A 59 -5.81 -12.44 -1.88
C MET A 59 -6.77 -12.45 -0.70
N MET A 60 -6.80 -11.38 0.10
CA MET A 60 -7.57 -11.31 1.34
C MET A 60 -9.00 -10.80 1.12
N PHE A 61 -9.17 -9.79 0.30
CA PHE A 61 -10.43 -9.04 0.15
C PHE A 61 -11.04 -9.13 -1.25
N GLY A 62 -10.39 -9.87 -2.16
CA GLY A 62 -10.83 -9.98 -3.55
C GLY A 62 -10.31 -8.84 -4.44
N PRO A 63 -10.56 -8.90 -5.75
CA PRO A 63 -9.97 -7.97 -6.71
C PRO A 63 -10.64 -6.59 -6.72
N GLN A 64 -11.83 -6.43 -6.17
CA GLN A 64 -12.55 -5.16 -6.20
C GLN A 64 -12.35 -4.37 -4.90
N LEU A 65 -11.98 -3.10 -5.05
CA LEU A 65 -11.90 -2.12 -3.97
C LEU A 65 -13.03 -1.12 -4.14
N SER A 66 -13.94 -1.04 -3.17
CA SER A 66 -14.93 0.02 -3.08
C SER A 66 -14.50 1.02 -2.03
N CYS A 67 -14.38 2.28 -2.40
CA CYS A 67 -14.05 3.35 -1.47
C CYS A 67 -14.91 4.59 -1.76
N ALA A 68 -15.02 5.49 -0.79
CA ALA A 68 -15.70 6.76 -0.94
C ALA A 68 -14.71 7.90 -0.64
N LEU A 69 -14.72 8.93 -1.49
CA LEU A 69 -13.90 10.13 -1.35
C LEU A 69 -14.81 11.36 -1.29
N PRO A 70 -14.57 12.31 -0.37
CA PRO A 70 -15.32 13.56 -0.37
C PRO A 70 -14.88 14.43 -1.56
N CYS A 71 -15.83 15.01 -2.27
CA CYS A 71 -15.55 16.01 -3.30
C CYS A 71 -14.86 17.23 -2.68
N SER A 72 -13.70 17.62 -3.21
CA SER A 72 -12.95 18.79 -2.73
C SER A 72 -13.69 20.12 -2.97
N ALA A 73 -14.64 20.16 -3.91
CA ALA A 73 -15.39 21.38 -4.27
C ALA A 73 -16.72 21.52 -3.52
N CYS A 74 -17.46 20.43 -3.28
CA CYS A 74 -18.80 20.50 -2.68
C CYS A 74 -19.00 19.57 -1.45
N GLY A 75 -18.02 18.74 -1.11
CA GLY A 75 -18.10 17.81 0.03
C GLY A 75 -18.93 16.55 -0.22
N GLU A 76 -19.60 16.41 -1.36
CA GLU A 76 -20.42 15.24 -1.69
C GLU A 76 -19.54 13.98 -1.75
N PRO A 77 -19.94 12.85 -1.13
CA PRO A 77 -19.22 11.60 -1.22
C PRO A 77 -19.30 11.02 -2.64
N ILE A 78 -18.14 10.64 -3.19
CA ILE A 78 -18.01 10.02 -4.50
C ILE A 78 -17.61 8.57 -4.26
N GLU A 79 -18.47 7.65 -4.66
CA GLU A 79 -18.17 6.21 -4.62
C GLU A 79 -17.29 5.82 -5.81
N LEU A 80 -16.23 5.08 -5.52
CA LEU A 80 -15.28 4.55 -6.49
C LEU A 80 -15.21 3.04 -6.35
N VAL A 81 -15.22 2.35 -7.49
CA VAL A 81 -14.89 0.92 -7.56
C VAL A 81 -13.67 0.77 -8.45
N ILE A 82 -12.59 0.26 -7.86
CA ILE A 82 -11.33 0.00 -8.55
C ILE A 82 -11.17 -1.51 -8.66
N SER A 83 -10.90 -2.01 -9.86
CA SER A 83 -10.65 -3.44 -10.09
C SER A 83 -9.17 -3.72 -10.23
N PHE A 84 -8.71 -4.75 -9.52
CA PHE A 84 -7.37 -5.34 -9.60
C PHE A 84 -7.42 -6.71 -10.29
N ASP A 85 -8.29 -6.88 -11.28
CA ASP A 85 -8.44 -8.15 -12.02
C ASP A 85 -7.19 -8.48 -12.85
N GLU A 86 -6.43 -7.46 -13.29
CA GLU A 86 -5.17 -7.65 -13.98
C GLU A 86 -4.01 -7.65 -12.97
N PRO A 87 -3.11 -8.65 -13.05
CA PRO A 87 -1.96 -8.70 -12.17
C PRO A 87 -1.02 -7.51 -12.46
N VAL A 88 -0.62 -6.82 -11.40
CA VAL A 88 0.40 -5.75 -11.52
C VAL A 88 1.76 -6.40 -11.77
N PRO A 89 2.53 -5.96 -12.77
CA PRO A 89 3.85 -6.53 -13.07
C PRO A 89 4.80 -6.40 -11.88
N PHE A 90 5.27 -7.52 -11.36
CA PHE A 90 6.24 -7.54 -10.25
C PHE A 90 7.70 -7.57 -10.74
N ASP A 91 7.95 -8.16 -11.92
CA ASP A 91 9.31 -8.41 -12.41
C ASP A 91 10.04 -7.14 -12.85
N GLU A 92 9.30 -6.07 -13.09
CA GLU A 92 9.88 -4.79 -13.51
C GLU A 92 10.21 -3.93 -12.28
N ARG A 93 11.52 -3.61 -12.12
CA ARG A 93 11.95 -2.68 -11.08
C ARG A 93 11.52 -1.24 -11.34
N GLY A 94 11.31 -0.87 -12.61
CA GLY A 94 11.11 0.50 -13.03
C GLY A 94 12.41 1.30 -13.11
N ASP A 95 13.56 0.62 -13.29
CA ASP A 95 14.84 1.30 -13.57
C ASP A 95 14.79 1.96 -14.95
N ALA A 96 15.41 3.12 -15.09
CA ALA A 96 15.34 3.93 -16.29
C ALA A 96 16.71 4.47 -16.70
N THR A 97 16.77 5.15 -17.84
CA THR A 97 17.95 5.89 -18.28
C THR A 97 17.55 7.25 -18.84
N VAL A 98 18.38 8.25 -18.62
CA VAL A 98 18.21 9.58 -19.21
C VAL A 98 19.51 10.06 -19.82
N VAL A 99 19.41 10.70 -21.00
CA VAL A 99 20.55 11.39 -21.62
C VAL A 99 20.41 12.88 -21.35
N TYR A 100 21.37 13.45 -20.65
CA TYR A 100 21.39 14.85 -20.31
C TYR A 100 22.77 15.47 -20.60
N LYS A 101 22.81 16.56 -21.35
CA LYS A 101 24.06 17.25 -21.78
C LYS A 101 25.12 16.28 -22.35
N GLY A 102 24.69 15.29 -23.17
CA GLY A 102 25.57 14.31 -23.80
C GLY A 102 26.08 13.20 -22.87
N ARG A 103 25.64 13.16 -21.63
CA ARG A 103 25.94 12.09 -20.65
C ARG A 103 24.73 11.25 -20.38
N THR A 104 24.90 9.93 -20.35
CA THR A 104 23.85 8.96 -19.96
C THR A 104 23.91 8.70 -18.47
N TYR A 105 22.76 8.83 -17.82
CA TYR A 105 22.55 8.52 -16.40
C TYR A 105 21.68 7.27 -16.30
N ALA A 106 22.17 6.25 -15.61
CA ALA A 106 21.35 5.13 -15.17
C ALA A 106 20.56 5.57 -13.92
N ILE A 107 19.27 5.37 -13.95
CA ILE A 107 18.36 5.76 -12.86
C ILE A 107 17.84 4.49 -12.23
N ARG A 108 18.18 4.26 -10.98
CA ARG A 108 17.62 3.18 -10.17
C ARG A 108 16.23 3.59 -9.69
N ALA A 109 15.26 2.71 -9.81
CA ALA A 109 13.94 2.94 -9.21
C ALA A 109 14.05 3.14 -7.69
N PRO A 110 13.29 4.08 -7.11
CA PRO A 110 13.33 4.35 -5.67
C PRO A 110 12.80 3.15 -4.86
N ASP A 111 13.36 2.95 -3.68
CA ASP A 111 12.98 1.93 -2.72
C ASP A 111 12.44 2.55 -1.40
N SER A 112 12.13 1.69 -0.40
CA SER A 112 11.60 2.18 0.88
C SER A 112 12.62 3.01 1.68
N PHE A 113 13.93 2.80 1.49
CA PHE A 113 14.94 3.65 2.12
C PHE A 113 15.00 5.04 1.50
N ASP A 114 14.79 5.14 0.20
CA ASP A 114 14.70 6.42 -0.49
C ASP A 114 13.47 7.20 -0.03
N ALA A 115 12.32 6.53 0.04
CA ALA A 115 11.10 7.13 0.55
C ALA A 115 11.27 7.62 2.00
N ALA A 116 11.89 6.83 2.87
CA ALA A 116 12.15 7.21 4.25
C ALA A 116 13.12 8.41 4.36
N ALA A 117 14.14 8.47 3.50
CA ALA A 117 15.14 9.53 3.53
C ALA A 117 14.57 10.92 3.19
N ILE A 118 13.54 10.98 2.34
CA ILE A 118 12.93 12.26 1.94
C ILE A 118 11.87 12.78 2.92
N LEU A 119 11.44 11.99 3.91
CA LEU A 119 10.44 12.42 4.90
C LEU A 119 10.89 13.60 5.76
N THR A 120 12.20 13.79 5.92
CA THR A 120 12.78 14.88 6.71
C THR A 120 13.04 16.14 5.89
N CYS A 121 12.74 16.14 4.58
CA CYS A 121 12.94 17.30 3.72
C CYS A 121 11.94 18.41 4.05
N ALA A 122 12.42 19.66 3.98
CA ALA A 122 11.65 20.84 4.37
C ALA A 122 10.44 21.11 3.47
N ASP A 123 10.55 20.78 2.19
CA ASP A 123 9.51 20.98 1.20
C ASP A 123 9.60 19.95 0.06
N VAL A 124 8.54 19.90 -0.76
CA VAL A 124 8.42 18.95 -1.88
C VAL A 124 9.54 19.09 -2.91
N ARG A 125 10.01 20.31 -3.18
CA ARG A 125 11.08 20.56 -4.15
C ARG A 125 12.41 19.98 -3.65
N VAL A 126 12.72 20.18 -2.38
CA VAL A 126 13.92 19.61 -1.74
C VAL A 126 13.83 18.09 -1.73
N ALA A 127 12.67 17.52 -1.35
CA ALA A 127 12.43 16.09 -1.36
C ALA A 127 12.61 15.47 -2.75
N ARG A 128 12.05 16.11 -3.78
CA ARG A 128 12.16 15.71 -5.18
C ARG A 128 13.63 15.67 -5.65
N THR A 129 14.39 16.74 -5.38
CA THR A 129 15.81 16.80 -5.73
C THR A 129 16.60 15.72 -4.99
N ALA A 130 16.37 15.54 -3.70
CA ALA A 130 17.03 14.52 -2.90
C ALA A 130 16.76 13.11 -3.41
N LEU A 131 15.51 12.82 -3.79
CA LEU A 131 15.11 11.54 -4.37
C LEU A 131 15.81 11.30 -5.72
N ALA A 132 15.79 12.29 -6.61
CA ALA A 132 16.45 12.19 -7.92
C ALA A 132 17.95 11.91 -7.77
N LEU A 133 18.64 12.63 -6.89
CA LEU A 133 20.07 12.42 -6.61
C LEU A 133 20.37 11.01 -6.09
N ARG A 134 19.53 10.49 -5.19
CA ARG A 134 19.65 9.12 -4.68
C ARG A 134 19.46 8.07 -5.77
N CYS A 135 18.51 8.30 -6.67
CA CYS A 135 18.23 7.37 -7.78
C CYS A 135 19.36 7.29 -8.81
N ILE A 136 20.13 8.37 -9.02
CA ILE A 136 21.29 8.39 -9.94
C ILE A 136 22.65 8.22 -9.24
N GLY A 137 22.68 8.19 -7.90
CA GLY A 137 23.91 8.08 -7.13
C GLY A 137 24.84 9.28 -7.32
N ALA A 138 24.31 10.51 -7.36
CA ALA A 138 25.06 11.74 -7.53
C ALA A 138 24.83 12.73 -6.38
N ASP A 139 25.76 13.67 -6.19
CA ASP A 139 25.68 14.67 -5.12
C ASP A 139 25.08 15.99 -5.59
N VAL A 140 25.08 16.25 -6.90
CA VAL A 140 24.59 17.51 -7.50
C VAL A 140 23.83 17.24 -8.80
N ALA A 141 22.66 17.86 -8.93
CA ALA A 141 21.92 17.95 -10.17
C ALA A 141 21.32 19.36 -10.31
N ASP A 142 21.20 19.85 -11.53
CA ASP A 142 20.40 21.03 -11.81
C ASP A 142 18.91 20.68 -11.98
N ASP A 143 18.04 21.66 -11.85
CA ASP A 143 16.57 21.43 -11.89
C ASP A 143 16.13 20.74 -13.18
N THR A 144 16.79 21.02 -14.32
CA THR A 144 16.47 20.40 -15.62
C THR A 144 16.81 18.92 -15.64
N LEU A 145 17.90 18.49 -14.99
CA LEU A 145 18.25 17.08 -14.85
C LEU A 145 17.25 16.38 -13.90
N VAL A 146 16.86 17.05 -12.81
CA VAL A 146 15.83 16.54 -11.89
C VAL A 146 14.50 16.32 -12.62
N ASP A 147 14.08 17.28 -13.45
CA ASP A 147 12.88 17.17 -14.28
C ASP A 147 12.94 15.97 -15.24
N ALA A 148 14.10 15.77 -15.87
CA ALA A 148 14.32 14.65 -16.80
C ALA A 148 14.30 13.29 -16.08
N ILE A 149 14.85 13.21 -14.86
CA ILE A 149 14.81 12.00 -14.01
C ILE A 149 13.39 11.69 -13.59
N ASP A 150 12.62 12.68 -13.14
CA ASP A 150 11.22 12.51 -12.74
C ASP A 150 10.37 11.98 -13.92
N ALA A 151 10.52 12.58 -15.10
CA ALA A 151 9.79 12.14 -16.28
C ALA A 151 10.13 10.68 -16.66
N ALA A 152 11.42 10.30 -16.57
CA ALA A 152 11.85 8.94 -16.87
C ALA A 152 11.32 7.93 -15.82
N LEU A 153 11.36 8.25 -14.53
CA LEU A 153 10.82 7.41 -13.47
C LEU A 153 9.30 7.31 -13.56
N GLY A 154 8.60 8.41 -13.85
CA GLY A 154 7.15 8.42 -14.03
C GLY A 154 6.69 7.51 -15.16
N GLN A 155 7.47 7.39 -16.24
CA GLN A 155 7.18 6.45 -17.33
C GLN A 155 7.49 5.01 -16.94
N ALA A 156 8.66 4.77 -16.33
CA ALA A 156 9.10 3.43 -15.95
C ALA A 156 8.29 2.82 -14.80
N CYS A 157 7.74 3.65 -13.91
CA CYS A 157 6.97 3.25 -12.73
C CYS A 157 5.48 3.61 -12.84
N ALA A 158 4.95 3.78 -14.04
CA ALA A 158 3.55 4.23 -14.26
C ALA A 158 2.50 3.35 -13.57
N PHE A 159 2.79 2.08 -13.33
CA PHE A 159 1.91 1.15 -12.61
C PHE A 159 2.05 1.20 -11.08
N ALA A 160 3.03 1.93 -10.54
CA ALA A 160 3.23 2.07 -9.09
C ALA A 160 2.27 3.08 -8.45
N THR A 161 1.67 3.95 -9.26
CA THR A 161 0.70 4.95 -8.80
C THR A 161 -0.63 4.68 -9.46
N ILE A 162 -1.65 4.42 -8.65
CA ILE A 162 -3.03 4.29 -9.15
C ILE A 162 -3.67 5.66 -9.05
N ASP A 163 -3.62 6.39 -10.16
CA ASP A 163 -4.25 7.70 -10.27
C ASP A 163 -5.73 7.54 -10.65
N CYS A 164 -6.61 7.75 -9.67
CA CYS A 164 -8.04 7.77 -9.91
C CYS A 164 -8.48 9.19 -10.30
N ARG A 165 -8.90 9.36 -11.53
CA ARG A 165 -9.49 10.62 -12.00
C ARG A 165 -10.98 10.44 -12.19
N VAL A 166 -11.77 11.15 -11.38
CA VAL A 166 -13.23 11.05 -11.36
C VAL A 166 -13.88 12.42 -11.39
N ALA A 167 -15.08 12.49 -11.99
CA ALA A 167 -15.91 13.69 -11.93
C ALA A 167 -16.96 13.54 -10.83
N CYS A 168 -17.12 14.56 -10.01
CA CYS A 168 -18.15 14.58 -8.99
C CYS A 168 -19.55 14.54 -9.63
N PRO A 169 -20.43 13.60 -9.27
CA PRO A 169 -21.76 13.50 -9.84
C PRO A 169 -22.66 14.68 -9.47
N ALA A 170 -22.38 15.37 -8.35
CA ALA A 170 -23.20 16.48 -7.87
C ALA A 170 -22.82 17.84 -8.50
N CYS A 171 -21.51 18.14 -8.65
CA CYS A 171 -21.06 19.46 -9.10
C CYS A 171 -20.22 19.45 -10.39
N GLY A 172 -19.88 18.26 -10.92
CA GLY A 172 -19.07 18.10 -12.13
C GLY A 172 -17.57 18.40 -11.97
N ALA A 173 -17.09 18.74 -10.76
CA ALA A 173 -15.68 19.02 -10.52
C ALA A 173 -14.85 17.75 -10.74
N GLY A 174 -13.73 17.88 -11.47
CA GLY A 174 -12.73 16.82 -11.62
C GLY A 174 -11.92 16.67 -10.33
N ILE A 175 -11.71 15.44 -9.89
CA ILE A 175 -10.92 15.11 -8.70
C ILE A 175 -9.84 14.11 -9.11
N ASP A 176 -8.59 14.47 -8.85
CA ASP A 176 -7.47 13.56 -8.94
C ASP A 176 -7.22 12.98 -7.54
N ALA A 177 -7.41 11.68 -7.40
CA ALA A 177 -7.26 10.96 -6.14
C ALA A 177 -6.19 9.87 -6.30
N PRO A 178 -4.94 10.13 -5.93
CA PRO A 178 -3.92 9.08 -5.91
C PRO A 178 -4.26 8.05 -4.84
N LEU A 179 -4.30 6.77 -5.23
CA LEU A 179 -4.57 5.68 -4.30
C LEU A 179 -3.27 5.22 -3.64
N CYS A 180 -3.17 5.39 -2.33
CA CYS A 180 -2.11 4.80 -1.54
C CYS A 180 -2.51 3.38 -1.13
N VAL A 181 -1.99 2.38 -1.83
CA VAL A 181 -2.35 0.95 -1.63
C VAL A 181 -2.08 0.50 -0.20
N GLU A 182 -0.96 0.92 0.40
CA GLU A 182 -0.62 0.60 1.79
C GLU A 182 -1.72 1.08 2.75
N SER A 183 -2.14 2.34 2.62
CA SER A 183 -3.12 2.93 3.53
C SER A 183 -4.50 2.27 3.39
N VAL A 184 -4.88 1.92 2.17
CA VAL A 184 -6.13 1.19 1.92
C VAL A 184 -6.08 -0.20 2.55
N LEU A 185 -5.05 -0.98 2.23
CA LEU A 185 -4.89 -2.33 2.77
C LEU A 185 -4.80 -2.30 4.30
N TRP A 186 -4.08 -1.31 4.86
CA TRP A 186 -4.01 -1.15 6.32
C TRP A 186 -5.39 -0.93 6.95
N THR A 187 -6.20 -0.05 6.36
CA THR A 187 -7.56 0.22 6.87
C THR A 187 -8.43 -1.02 6.83
N GLU A 188 -8.38 -1.79 5.73
CA GLU A 188 -9.12 -3.05 5.61
C GLU A 188 -8.64 -4.11 6.62
N LEU A 189 -7.31 -4.21 6.84
CA LEU A 189 -6.72 -5.13 7.83
C LEU A 189 -7.07 -4.77 9.26
N ASP A 190 -6.99 -3.49 9.63
CA ASP A 190 -7.31 -3.01 10.98
C ASP A 190 -8.79 -3.24 11.29
N TRP A 191 -9.68 -2.95 10.36
CA TRP A 191 -11.11 -3.26 10.48
C TRP A 191 -11.39 -4.76 10.56
N HIS A 192 -10.69 -5.59 9.78
CA HIS A 192 -10.80 -7.04 9.89
C HIS A 192 -10.35 -7.57 11.25
N ALA A 193 -9.25 -7.02 11.79
CA ALA A 193 -8.76 -7.36 13.12
C ALA A 193 -9.74 -6.96 14.23
N GLU A 194 -10.37 -5.79 14.14
CA GLU A 194 -11.41 -5.36 15.08
C GLU A 194 -12.60 -6.33 15.07
N ARG A 195 -13.06 -6.74 13.89
CA ARG A 195 -14.12 -7.78 13.78
C ARG A 195 -13.70 -9.10 14.39
N LEU A 196 -12.45 -9.53 14.23
CA LEU A 196 -11.97 -10.76 14.88
C LEU A 196 -12.03 -10.67 16.40
N ILE A 197 -11.67 -9.51 16.95
CA ILE A 197 -11.75 -9.27 18.41
C ILE A 197 -13.21 -9.31 18.89
N ASP A 198 -14.12 -8.67 18.15
CA ASP A 198 -15.56 -8.70 18.46
C ASP A 198 -16.10 -10.13 18.43
N ASP A 199 -15.74 -10.91 17.42
CA ASP A 199 -16.11 -12.33 17.31
C ASP A 199 -15.61 -13.13 18.52
N ILE A 200 -14.36 -12.91 18.96
CA ILE A 200 -13.78 -13.56 20.15
C ILE A 200 -14.62 -13.23 21.38
N VAL A 201 -14.93 -11.95 21.59
CA VAL A 201 -15.71 -11.51 22.76
C VAL A 201 -17.09 -12.16 22.78
N VAL A 202 -17.80 -12.17 21.66
CA VAL A 202 -19.13 -12.78 21.52
C VAL A 202 -19.10 -14.27 21.80
N LEU A 203 -18.17 -15.00 21.16
CA LEU A 203 -18.10 -16.46 21.25
C LEU A 203 -17.56 -16.92 22.62
N ALA A 204 -16.62 -16.19 23.21
CA ALA A 204 -16.16 -16.44 24.57
C ALA A 204 -17.29 -16.26 25.59
N ALA A 205 -18.06 -15.17 25.47
CA ALA A 205 -19.19 -14.91 26.38
C ALA A 205 -20.31 -15.95 26.26
N ARG A 206 -20.61 -16.43 25.04
CA ARG A 206 -21.72 -17.31 24.78
C ARG A 206 -21.41 -18.80 25.00
N PHE A 207 -20.20 -19.21 24.59
CA PHE A 207 -19.81 -20.63 24.57
C PHE A 207 -18.64 -20.96 25.49
N GLY A 208 -17.99 -19.96 26.08
CA GLY A 208 -16.81 -20.15 26.93
C GLY A 208 -15.54 -20.54 26.17
N TRP A 209 -15.49 -20.29 24.86
CA TRP A 209 -14.31 -20.61 24.05
C TRP A 209 -13.19 -19.63 24.30
N GLY A 210 -11.96 -20.13 24.25
CA GLY A 210 -10.77 -19.29 24.34
C GLY A 210 -10.44 -18.63 23.00
N GLU A 211 -9.65 -17.57 23.04
CA GLU A 211 -9.21 -16.82 21.86
C GLU A 211 -8.60 -17.72 20.78
N ALA A 212 -7.67 -18.60 21.16
CA ALA A 212 -7.02 -19.52 20.20
C ALA A 212 -8.03 -20.47 19.51
N GLU A 213 -9.08 -20.92 20.24
CA GLU A 213 -10.12 -21.77 19.66
C GLU A 213 -10.94 -21.02 18.63
N VAL A 214 -11.28 -19.75 18.91
CA VAL A 214 -12.05 -18.89 17.99
C VAL A 214 -11.21 -18.55 16.75
N LEU A 215 -9.94 -18.17 16.92
CA LEU A 215 -9.04 -17.81 15.83
C LEU A 215 -8.73 -19.00 14.90
N ALA A 216 -8.73 -20.22 15.41
CA ALA A 216 -8.53 -21.44 14.63
C ALA A 216 -9.77 -21.81 13.77
N LEU A 217 -10.93 -21.20 14.00
CA LEU A 217 -12.10 -21.45 13.18
C LEU A 217 -11.97 -20.86 11.78
N PRO A 218 -12.36 -21.59 10.71
CA PRO A 218 -12.58 -20.99 9.40
C PRO A 218 -13.61 -19.87 9.48
N GLU A 219 -13.42 -18.79 8.73
CA GLU A 219 -14.28 -17.61 8.74
C GLU A 219 -15.77 -17.93 8.64
N SER A 220 -16.17 -18.75 7.65
CA SER A 220 -17.56 -19.11 7.44
C SER A 220 -18.20 -19.83 8.64
N ARG A 221 -17.41 -20.62 9.37
CA ARG A 221 -17.88 -21.31 10.58
C ARG A 221 -17.96 -20.36 11.76
N ARG A 222 -16.99 -19.47 11.91
CA ARG A 222 -16.96 -18.45 12.96
C ARG A 222 -18.17 -17.51 12.83
N GLU A 223 -18.42 -16.99 11.63
CA GLU A 223 -19.61 -16.17 11.34
C GLU A 223 -20.93 -16.88 11.62
N HIS A 224 -21.02 -18.19 11.32
CA HIS A 224 -22.20 -18.97 11.65
C HIS A 224 -22.47 -19.01 13.18
N TYR A 225 -21.41 -19.22 13.97
CA TYR A 225 -21.55 -19.25 15.44
C TYR A 225 -21.83 -17.86 16.01
N VAL A 226 -21.24 -16.81 15.49
CA VAL A 226 -21.55 -15.42 15.91
C VAL A 226 -23.01 -15.09 15.66
N ARG A 227 -23.55 -15.42 14.47
CA ARG A 227 -25.01 -15.25 14.20
C ARG A 227 -25.91 -16.10 15.11
N ALA A 228 -25.45 -17.26 15.53
CA ALA A 228 -26.21 -18.12 16.45
C ALA A 228 -26.10 -17.68 17.92
N ALA A 229 -25.12 -16.83 18.25
CA ALA A 229 -24.90 -16.32 19.60
C ALA A 229 -25.74 -15.09 19.93
N GLY A 230 -26.16 -14.30 18.92
CA GLY A 230 -27.03 -13.10 19.02
C GLY A 230 -28.45 -13.45 18.77
#